data_68345009312092237ba2e2be3fb9da6f
#
_entry.id   68345009312092237ba2e2be3fb9da6f
#
_cell.length_a   1.000
_cell.length_b   1.000
_cell.length_c   1.000
_cell.angle_alpha   90.00
_cell.angle_beta   90.00
_cell.angle_gamma   90.00
#
_symmetry.space_group_name_H-M   'P 1'
#
loop_
_entity.id
_entity.type
_entity.pdbx_description
1 polymer ?
#
loop_
_entity_poly.entity_id
_entity_poly.type
_entity_poly.pdbx_seq_one_letter_code
_entity_poly.pdbx_strand_id
1 'polypeptide(L)'
;PEFIGLEKAKQIALKDAGLDEATQKIVFTREELNRNSGKPCYILEFYTAKKQYSYKVDAKNGSIMEAYHFILLADAKKIALDDAGVNVKVVFTTEELVAGGIKTPYYRFVFADTKTQWTYRIDAVLGTVLEKQQKEIVTTDFISLEEAKEIALKDAGLNESTQKIVFTREELSRNQGKPCYILEFYTDKCAYSYKIDAVSGEIIGKKTEWFSRQESETVPDTSQNSDSKQRRTD
;
A
#
# COMPACT_ATOMS: atom_id res chain seq x y z
N PRO A 1 50.12 2.78 -3.02
CA PRO A 1 50.06 3.73 -1.92
C PRO A 1 49.36 3.07 -0.74
N GLU A 2 50.02 3.16 0.41
CA GLU A 2 49.54 2.59 1.66
C GLU A 2 48.42 3.48 2.19
N PHE A 3 47.26 2.88 2.58
CA PHE A 3 46.16 3.59 3.22
C PHE A 3 46.39 3.66 4.73
N ILE A 4 45.79 4.64 5.41
CA ILE A 4 45.95 4.84 6.84
C ILE A 4 45.35 3.70 7.71
N GLY A 5 44.47 2.85 7.13
CA GLY A 5 43.76 1.79 7.83
C GLY A 5 42.45 2.26 8.45
N LEU A 6 41.53 1.29 8.59
CA LEU A 6 40.16 1.54 9.09
C LEU A 6 40.18 2.08 10.53
N GLU A 7 40.95 1.46 11.43
CA GLU A 7 40.99 1.87 12.85
C GLU A 7 41.50 3.30 13.03
N LYS A 8 42.48 3.71 12.23
CA LYS A 8 42.95 5.09 12.27
C LYS A 8 41.92 6.07 11.73
N ALA A 9 41.16 5.69 10.68
CA ALA A 9 40.05 6.50 10.18
C ALA A 9 38.95 6.65 11.21
N LYS A 10 38.60 5.59 11.96
CA LYS A 10 37.64 5.63 13.08
C LYS A 10 38.10 6.56 14.16
N GLN A 11 39.36 6.45 14.60
CA GLN A 11 39.90 7.34 15.61
C GLN A 11 39.86 8.82 15.20
N ILE A 12 40.13 9.13 13.92
CA ILE A 12 40.02 10.49 13.38
C ILE A 12 38.59 10.99 13.47
N ALA A 13 37.60 10.19 13.03
CA ALA A 13 36.18 10.56 13.06
C ALA A 13 35.66 10.76 14.49
N LEU A 14 36.02 9.86 15.40
CA LEU A 14 35.61 9.95 16.81
C LEU A 14 36.22 11.16 17.50
N LYS A 15 37.52 11.43 17.25
CA LYS A 15 38.18 12.62 17.81
C LYS A 15 37.55 13.91 17.32
N ASP A 16 37.22 14.02 16.02
CA ASP A 16 36.53 15.18 15.46
C ASP A 16 35.13 15.36 16.05
N ALA A 17 34.40 14.25 16.22
CA ALA A 17 33.08 14.23 16.84
C ALA A 17 33.10 14.53 18.37
N GLY A 18 34.30 14.58 19.01
CA GLY A 18 34.44 14.73 20.45
C GLY A 18 33.93 13.52 21.25
N LEU A 19 34.08 12.33 20.68
CA LEU A 19 33.59 11.08 21.24
C LEU A 19 34.74 10.18 21.71
N ASP A 20 34.47 9.46 22.81
CA ASP A 20 35.40 8.49 23.38
C ASP A 20 34.64 7.19 23.69
N GLU A 21 35.07 6.07 23.09
CA GLU A 21 34.50 4.73 23.28
C GLU A 21 34.65 4.25 24.73
N ALA A 22 35.61 4.76 25.48
CA ALA A 22 35.75 4.41 26.89
C ALA A 22 34.69 5.05 27.80
N THR A 23 34.08 6.15 27.38
CA THR A 23 33.14 6.93 28.21
C THR A 23 31.66 6.78 27.75
N GLN A 24 31.42 6.32 26.51
CA GLN A 24 30.08 6.19 25.97
C GLN A 24 29.96 5.07 24.94
N LYS A 25 28.78 4.51 24.83
CA LYS A 25 28.48 3.49 23.84
C LYS A 25 28.38 4.14 22.44
N ILE A 26 29.21 3.68 21.52
CA ILE A 26 29.21 4.07 20.11
C ILE A 26 28.93 2.81 19.28
N VAL A 27 28.00 2.90 18.34
CA VAL A 27 27.65 1.78 17.46
C VAL A 27 27.89 2.18 16.03
N PHE A 28 28.86 1.53 15.39
CA PHE A 28 29.12 1.68 13.97
C PHE A 28 28.13 0.87 13.16
N THR A 29 27.50 1.51 12.16
CA THR A 29 26.52 0.89 11.24
C THR A 29 27.11 0.72 9.85
N ARG A 30 28.14 1.51 9.52
CA ARG A 30 28.88 1.40 8.26
C ARG A 30 30.36 1.70 8.45
N GLU A 31 31.19 0.81 7.95
CA GLU A 31 32.66 0.89 7.98
C GLU A 31 33.17 0.39 6.64
N GLU A 32 33.33 1.28 5.67
CA GLU A 32 33.61 0.92 4.27
C GLU A 32 34.75 1.71 3.69
N LEU A 33 35.67 1.03 3.00
CA LEU A 33 36.68 1.68 2.15
C LEU A 33 36.12 1.82 0.71
N ASN A 34 35.72 3.03 0.34
CA ASN A 34 35.30 3.36 -1.01
C ASN A 34 36.50 3.74 -1.87
N ARG A 35 36.77 2.93 -2.90
CA ARG A 35 37.87 3.12 -3.87
C ARG A 35 37.38 3.72 -5.20
N ASN A 36 36.07 3.78 -5.42
CA ASN A 36 35.45 4.10 -6.72
C ASN A 36 35.21 5.59 -6.93
N SER A 37 35.31 6.42 -5.92
CA SER A 37 35.29 7.88 -6.07
C SER A 37 36.73 8.38 -6.28
N GLY A 38 37.02 9.18 -7.28
CA GLY A 38 38.35 9.63 -7.68
C GLY A 38 39.38 9.89 -6.56
N LYS A 39 38.92 9.99 -5.29
CA LYS A 39 39.74 9.98 -4.06
C LYS A 39 39.27 8.84 -3.17
N PRO A 40 40.07 7.79 -2.93
CA PRO A 40 39.72 6.74 -1.98
C PRO A 40 39.46 7.31 -0.59
N CYS A 41 38.34 6.88 0.04
CA CYS A 41 37.96 7.35 1.36
C CYS A 41 37.34 6.25 2.19
N TYR A 42 37.47 6.34 3.50
CA TYR A 42 36.66 5.57 4.45
C TYR A 42 35.34 6.27 4.66
N ILE A 43 34.25 5.53 4.52
CA ILE A 43 32.88 5.95 4.86
C ILE A 43 32.52 5.33 6.19
N LEU A 44 32.29 6.16 7.19
CA LEU A 44 31.98 5.75 8.54
C LEU A 44 30.64 6.33 8.96
N GLU A 45 29.70 5.45 9.34
CA GLU A 45 28.43 5.85 9.92
C GLU A 45 28.31 5.21 11.30
N PHE A 46 27.97 6.00 12.30
CA PHE A 46 27.82 5.52 13.66
C PHE A 46 26.85 6.40 14.45
N TYR A 47 26.38 5.89 15.56
CA TYR A 47 25.48 6.63 16.43
C TYR A 47 25.82 6.43 17.92
N THR A 48 25.38 7.40 18.70
CA THR A 48 25.34 7.38 20.16
C THR A 48 23.87 7.42 20.62
N ALA A 49 23.62 7.46 21.92
CA ALA A 49 22.27 7.68 22.44
C ALA A 49 21.65 9.04 22.08
N LYS A 50 22.46 9.99 21.55
CA LYS A 50 22.02 11.38 21.30
C LYS A 50 22.08 11.83 19.86
N LYS A 51 22.97 11.26 19.05
CA LYS A 51 23.22 11.71 17.67
C LYS A 51 23.65 10.56 16.76
N GLN A 52 23.42 10.76 15.48
CA GLN A 52 23.98 9.97 14.40
C GLN A 52 25.07 10.76 13.67
N TYR A 53 26.12 10.08 13.21
CA TYR A 53 27.27 10.66 12.59
C TYR A 53 27.56 10.00 11.25
N SER A 54 27.98 10.80 10.26
CA SER A 54 28.44 10.32 8.97
C SER A 54 29.73 11.05 8.58
N TYR A 55 30.78 10.28 8.31
CA TYR A 55 32.08 10.79 7.97
C TYR A 55 32.59 10.18 6.66
N LYS A 56 33.31 11.02 5.86
CA LYS A 56 34.22 10.57 4.83
C LYS A 56 35.63 11.03 5.17
N VAL A 57 36.53 10.07 5.37
CA VAL A 57 37.93 10.31 5.71
C VAL A 57 38.81 9.87 4.56
N ASP A 58 39.66 10.76 4.05
CA ASP A 58 40.60 10.44 2.98
C ASP A 58 41.49 9.25 3.39
N ALA A 59 41.49 8.20 2.58
CA ALA A 59 42.17 6.95 2.91
C ALA A 59 43.70 7.05 2.88
N LYS A 60 44.29 8.08 2.23
CA LYS A 60 45.73 8.25 2.10
C LYS A 60 46.33 9.10 3.22
N ASN A 61 45.68 10.22 3.54
CA ASN A 61 46.24 11.22 4.45
C ASN A 61 45.43 11.43 5.74
N GLY A 62 44.22 10.85 5.84
CA GLY A 62 43.38 10.97 7.02
C GLY A 62 42.61 12.29 7.15
N SER A 63 42.64 13.16 6.13
CA SER A 63 41.85 14.38 6.20
C SER A 63 40.35 14.08 6.15
N ILE A 64 39.56 14.83 6.90
CA ILE A 64 38.11 14.74 6.88
C ILE A 64 37.61 15.44 5.61
N MET A 65 36.96 14.70 4.74
CA MET A 65 36.38 15.19 3.50
C MET A 65 34.94 15.68 3.70
N GLU A 66 34.17 14.95 4.51
CA GLU A 66 32.79 15.29 4.89
C GLU A 66 32.54 14.84 6.33
N ALA A 67 31.84 15.66 7.09
CA ALA A 67 31.39 15.32 8.44
C ALA A 67 29.98 15.87 8.68
N TYR A 68 29.08 15.02 9.11
CA TYR A 68 27.71 15.38 9.47
C TYR A 68 27.37 14.82 10.86
N HIS A 69 26.71 15.64 11.66
CA HIS A 69 26.23 15.29 12.98
C HIS A 69 24.71 15.48 13.00
N PHE A 70 23.98 14.39 12.83
CA PHE A 70 22.52 14.43 12.71
C PHE A 70 21.83 14.22 14.06
N ILE A 71 20.65 14.79 14.23
CA ILE A 71 19.71 14.36 15.28
C ILE A 71 19.30 12.90 15.01
N LEU A 72 18.80 12.20 16.03
CA LEU A 72 18.32 10.83 15.82
C LEU A 72 17.04 10.81 14.97
N LEU A 73 16.87 9.76 14.20
CA LEU A 73 15.64 9.53 13.41
C LEU A 73 14.39 9.59 14.30
N ALA A 74 14.45 9.03 15.51
CA ALA A 74 13.34 9.05 16.48
C ALA A 74 12.97 10.48 16.91
N ASP A 75 13.98 11.35 17.12
CA ASP A 75 13.75 12.74 17.49
C ASP A 75 13.14 13.52 16.31
N ALA A 76 13.65 13.31 15.10
CA ALA A 76 13.08 13.91 13.89
C ALA A 76 11.62 13.49 13.65
N LYS A 77 11.30 12.21 13.87
CA LYS A 77 9.91 11.70 13.81
C LYS A 77 9.02 12.38 14.84
N LYS A 78 9.53 12.49 16.07
CA LYS A 78 8.79 13.17 17.15
C LYS A 78 8.48 14.62 16.78
N ILE A 79 9.45 15.36 16.25
CA ILE A 79 9.27 16.73 15.78
C ILE A 79 8.16 16.83 14.74
N ALA A 80 8.17 15.92 13.73
CA ALA A 80 7.14 15.91 12.69
C ALA A 80 5.74 15.60 13.22
N LEU A 81 5.61 14.65 14.16
CA LEU A 81 4.35 14.29 14.79
C LEU A 81 3.81 15.40 15.70
N ASP A 82 4.67 16.01 16.51
CA ASP A 82 4.32 17.12 17.40
C ASP A 82 3.84 18.35 16.59
N ASP A 83 4.56 18.70 15.51
CA ASP A 83 4.18 19.82 14.63
C ASP A 83 2.88 19.56 13.85
N ALA A 84 2.63 18.31 13.48
CA ALA A 84 1.37 17.89 12.86
C ALA A 84 0.18 17.86 13.83
N GLY A 85 0.44 17.91 15.14
CA GLY A 85 -0.58 17.79 16.17
C GLY A 85 -1.21 16.40 16.24
N VAL A 86 -0.48 15.36 15.79
CA VAL A 86 -0.99 14.00 15.70
C VAL A 86 -0.77 13.26 17.01
N ASN A 87 -1.86 12.88 17.66
CA ASN A 87 -1.89 12.11 18.91
C ASN A 87 -2.53 10.73 18.73
N VAL A 88 -2.76 10.31 17.51
CA VAL A 88 -3.33 9.00 17.13
C VAL A 88 -2.27 8.13 16.46
N LYS A 89 -2.58 6.85 16.31
CA LYS A 89 -1.70 5.93 15.57
C LYS A 89 -1.64 6.32 14.08
N VAL A 90 -0.42 6.51 13.58
CA VAL A 90 -0.16 6.78 12.16
C VAL A 90 0.67 5.65 11.55
N VAL A 91 0.61 5.55 10.23
CA VAL A 91 1.45 4.66 9.43
C VAL A 91 2.45 5.50 8.67
N PHE A 92 3.73 5.23 8.88
CA PHE A 92 4.81 5.81 8.09
C PHE A 92 5.03 4.99 6.82
N THR A 93 4.99 5.66 5.66
CA THR A 93 5.27 5.07 4.35
C THR A 93 6.64 5.46 3.82
N THR A 94 7.22 6.55 4.35
CA THR A 94 8.56 7.00 4.02
C THR A 94 9.25 7.50 5.27
N GLU A 95 10.47 7.01 5.50
CA GLU A 95 11.38 7.43 6.57
C GLU A 95 12.80 7.36 6.00
N GLU A 96 13.32 8.49 5.55
CA GLU A 96 14.64 8.53 4.91
C GLU A 96 15.47 9.75 5.35
N LEU A 97 16.78 9.55 5.47
CA LEU A 97 17.76 10.63 5.60
C LEU A 97 18.34 10.94 4.22
N VAL A 98 18.18 12.18 3.76
CA VAL A 98 18.75 12.70 2.53
C VAL A 98 19.91 13.60 2.90
N ALA A 99 21.15 13.17 2.61
CA ALA A 99 22.37 13.88 3.02
C ALA A 99 23.39 14.05 1.90
N GLY A 100 23.42 13.17 0.90
CA GLY A 100 24.46 13.20 -0.15
C GLY A 100 24.27 14.34 -1.16
N GLY A 101 25.32 15.17 -1.34
CA GLY A 101 25.37 16.17 -2.41
C GLY A 101 24.44 17.38 -2.25
N ILE A 102 23.83 17.58 -1.08
CA ILE A 102 22.92 18.68 -0.80
C ILE A 102 23.47 19.60 0.30
N LYS A 103 23.09 20.88 0.24
CA LYS A 103 23.56 21.90 1.19
C LYS A 103 23.00 21.70 2.60
N THR A 104 21.76 21.29 2.70
CA THR A 104 21.05 21.10 3.97
C THR A 104 20.52 19.67 4.03
N PRO A 105 21.19 18.76 4.75
CA PRO A 105 20.67 17.41 4.98
C PRO A 105 19.34 17.45 5.71
N TYR A 106 18.41 16.56 5.35
CA TYR A 106 17.09 16.51 5.98
C TYR A 106 16.56 15.09 6.09
N TYR A 107 15.71 14.87 7.09
CA TYR A 107 14.83 13.70 7.15
C TYR A 107 13.55 13.99 6.36
N ARG A 108 13.18 13.05 5.52
CA ARG A 108 11.90 13.07 4.81
C ARG A 108 10.97 12.03 5.41
N PHE A 109 9.79 12.49 5.80
CA PHE A 109 8.73 11.63 6.32
C PHE A 109 7.46 11.78 5.48
N VAL A 110 6.83 10.64 5.20
CA VAL A 110 5.44 10.58 4.74
C VAL A 110 4.70 9.66 5.69
N PHE A 111 3.68 10.17 6.34
CA PHE A 111 2.86 9.41 7.26
C PHE A 111 1.39 9.81 7.15
N ALA A 112 0.51 8.92 7.57
CA ALA A 112 -0.92 9.14 7.48
C ALA A 112 -1.68 8.50 8.65
N ASP A 113 -2.79 9.11 9.02
CA ASP A 113 -3.88 8.47 9.74
C ASP A 113 -4.98 8.05 8.75
N THR A 114 -6.21 7.83 9.23
CA THR A 114 -7.34 7.45 8.39
C THR A 114 -7.91 8.57 7.53
N LYS A 115 -7.57 9.83 7.83
CA LYS A 115 -8.17 11.02 7.20
C LYS A 115 -7.17 11.92 6.51
N THR A 116 -5.92 11.91 6.96
CA THR A 116 -4.92 12.88 6.55
C THR A 116 -3.58 12.22 6.28
N GLN A 117 -2.94 12.64 5.22
CA GLN A 117 -1.54 12.32 4.90
C GLN A 117 -0.71 13.58 5.08
N TRP A 118 0.44 13.44 5.75
CA TRP A 118 1.44 14.48 5.93
C TRP A 118 2.73 14.11 5.23
N THR A 119 3.38 15.15 4.69
CA THR A 119 4.75 15.06 4.16
C THR A 119 5.58 16.12 4.88
N TYR A 120 6.71 15.70 5.45
CA TYR A 120 7.64 16.56 6.18
C TYR A 120 9.05 16.46 5.66
N ARG A 121 9.75 17.60 5.70
CA ARG A 121 11.20 17.66 5.69
C ARG A 121 11.68 18.33 6.96
N ILE A 122 12.50 17.62 7.75
CA ILE A 122 13.07 18.09 9.00
C ILE A 122 14.58 18.25 8.79
N ASP A 123 15.14 19.42 9.09
CA ASP A 123 16.58 19.63 9.08
C ASP A 123 17.25 18.57 9.95
N ALA A 124 18.16 17.78 9.36
CA ALA A 124 18.77 16.66 10.05
C ALA A 124 19.81 17.10 11.09
N VAL A 125 20.28 18.33 11.04
CA VAL A 125 21.28 18.89 11.97
C VAL A 125 20.61 19.70 13.08
N LEU A 126 19.68 20.59 12.70
CA LEU A 126 19.04 21.54 13.62
C LEU A 126 17.72 21.03 14.20
N GLY A 127 17.08 20.04 13.58
CA GLY A 127 15.77 19.56 14.00
C GLY A 127 14.61 20.53 13.68
N THR A 128 14.80 21.50 12.80
CA THR A 128 13.74 22.44 12.42
C THR A 128 12.92 21.92 11.26
N VAL A 129 11.62 22.25 11.22
CA VAL A 129 10.75 21.93 10.09
C VAL A 129 11.14 22.81 8.91
N LEU A 130 11.63 22.20 7.82
CA LEU A 130 11.98 22.89 6.57
C LEU A 130 10.78 23.01 5.64
N GLU A 131 9.98 21.96 5.58
CA GLU A 131 8.81 21.89 4.71
C GLU A 131 7.75 20.99 5.35
N LYS A 132 6.49 21.37 5.22
CA LYS A 132 5.35 20.53 5.54
C LYS A 132 4.25 20.66 4.51
N GLN A 133 3.63 19.55 4.20
CA GLN A 133 2.44 19.47 3.35
C GLN A 133 1.43 18.55 4.03
N GLN A 134 0.16 18.91 3.90
CA GLN A 134 -0.96 18.15 4.41
C GLN A 134 -1.94 17.91 3.27
N LYS A 135 -2.41 16.68 3.13
CA LYS A 135 -3.42 16.29 2.16
C LYS A 135 -4.51 15.49 2.85
N GLU A 136 -5.75 15.91 2.68
CA GLU A 136 -6.89 15.13 3.14
C GLU A 136 -6.99 13.82 2.34
N ILE A 137 -7.13 12.70 3.04
CA ILE A 137 -7.45 11.42 2.45
C ILE A 137 -8.98 11.40 2.34
N VAL A 138 -9.48 11.66 1.16
CA VAL A 138 -10.91 11.45 0.87
C VAL A 138 -11.15 9.94 0.90
N THR A 139 -11.48 9.41 2.06
CA THR A 139 -12.12 8.11 2.17
C THR A 139 -13.55 8.31 1.66
N THR A 140 -13.80 7.90 0.46
CA THR A 140 -15.18 7.71 0.01
C THR A 140 -15.70 6.57 0.86
N ASP A 141 -16.57 6.86 1.84
CA ASP A 141 -17.28 5.84 2.59
C ASP A 141 -18.17 5.11 1.59
N PHE A 142 -17.72 3.97 1.13
CA PHE A 142 -18.52 3.10 0.28
C PHE A 142 -19.54 2.39 1.15
N ILE A 143 -20.74 2.20 0.61
CA ILE A 143 -21.68 1.24 1.18
C ILE A 143 -20.98 -0.13 1.24
N SER A 144 -21.36 -0.97 2.17
CA SER A 144 -20.82 -2.33 2.24
C SER A 144 -21.29 -3.19 1.06
N LEU A 145 -20.57 -4.27 0.78
CA LEU A 145 -20.99 -5.26 -0.21
C LEU A 145 -22.36 -5.85 0.14
N GLU A 146 -22.61 -6.10 1.42
CA GLU A 146 -23.90 -6.65 1.88
C GLU A 146 -25.04 -5.65 1.64
N GLU A 147 -24.84 -4.36 1.92
CA GLU A 147 -25.82 -3.32 1.58
C GLU A 147 -26.08 -3.25 0.07
N ALA A 148 -25.04 -3.36 -0.75
CA ALA A 148 -25.20 -3.40 -2.22
C ALA A 148 -26.01 -4.63 -2.67
N LYS A 149 -25.78 -5.81 -2.07
CA LYS A 149 -26.54 -7.04 -2.32
C LYS A 149 -28.00 -6.87 -1.92
N GLU A 150 -28.26 -6.32 -0.73
CA GLU A 150 -29.63 -6.04 -0.26
C GLU A 150 -30.39 -5.12 -1.22
N ILE A 151 -29.74 -4.06 -1.72
CA ILE A 151 -30.32 -3.14 -2.71
C ILE A 151 -30.70 -3.89 -4.00
N ALA A 152 -29.79 -4.72 -4.54
CA ALA A 152 -30.04 -5.49 -5.75
C ALA A 152 -31.18 -6.49 -5.58
N LEU A 153 -31.19 -7.24 -4.47
CA LEU A 153 -32.21 -8.24 -4.18
C LEU A 153 -33.59 -7.61 -3.96
N LYS A 154 -33.62 -6.49 -3.25
CA LYS A 154 -34.86 -5.73 -3.02
C LYS A 154 -35.45 -5.21 -4.34
N ASP A 155 -34.63 -4.63 -5.22
CA ASP A 155 -35.09 -4.16 -6.54
C ASP A 155 -35.55 -5.32 -7.43
N ALA A 156 -34.88 -6.47 -7.36
CA ALA A 156 -35.31 -7.71 -8.08
C ALA A 156 -36.54 -8.40 -7.47
N GLY A 157 -37.01 -7.96 -6.31
CA GLY A 157 -38.13 -8.62 -5.59
C GLY A 157 -37.76 -10.00 -5.06
N LEU A 158 -36.48 -10.22 -4.73
CA LEU A 158 -35.96 -11.51 -4.27
C LEU A 158 -35.68 -11.50 -2.77
N ASN A 159 -35.76 -12.69 -2.15
CA ASN A 159 -35.45 -12.89 -0.75
C ASN A 159 -34.67 -14.20 -0.57
N GLU A 160 -33.46 -14.15 -0.06
CA GLU A 160 -32.60 -15.32 0.19
C GLU A 160 -33.19 -16.33 1.16
N SER A 161 -34.07 -15.89 2.07
CA SER A 161 -34.75 -16.79 3.02
C SER A 161 -35.83 -17.65 2.38
N THR A 162 -36.37 -17.27 1.21
CA THR A 162 -37.49 -17.93 0.56
C THR A 162 -37.13 -18.62 -0.74
N GLN A 163 -35.99 -18.33 -1.32
CA GLN A 163 -35.55 -18.89 -2.58
C GLN A 163 -34.02 -18.98 -2.68
N LYS A 164 -33.57 -19.96 -3.47
CA LYS A 164 -32.11 -20.12 -3.71
C LYS A 164 -31.64 -19.05 -4.67
N ILE A 165 -30.68 -18.25 -4.23
CA ILE A 165 -29.98 -17.24 -5.03
C ILE A 165 -28.49 -17.60 -5.04
N VAL A 166 -27.88 -17.56 -6.21
CA VAL A 166 -26.45 -17.85 -6.38
C VAL A 166 -25.77 -16.65 -7.00
N PHE A 167 -24.87 -16.02 -6.23
CA PHE A 167 -24.01 -14.94 -6.72
C PHE A 167 -22.85 -15.55 -7.50
N THR A 168 -22.61 -15.06 -8.70
CA THR A 168 -21.51 -15.47 -9.60
C THR A 168 -20.45 -14.39 -9.73
N ARG A 169 -20.80 -13.12 -9.40
CA ARG A 169 -19.89 -12.01 -9.39
C ARG A 169 -20.26 -11.01 -8.31
N GLU A 170 -19.28 -10.67 -7.49
CA GLU A 170 -19.37 -9.70 -6.40
C GLU A 170 -18.08 -8.87 -6.42
N GLU A 171 -18.08 -7.77 -7.16
CA GLU A 171 -16.88 -6.98 -7.42
C GLU A 171 -17.09 -5.50 -7.15
N LEU A 172 -16.15 -4.85 -6.42
CA LEU A 172 -16.04 -3.42 -6.36
C LEU A 172 -15.12 -2.92 -7.48
N SER A 173 -15.71 -2.38 -8.54
CA SER A 173 -15.00 -1.77 -9.65
C SER A 173 -14.65 -0.31 -9.33
N ARG A 174 -13.35 0.02 -9.43
CA ARG A 174 -12.82 1.38 -9.27
C ARG A 174 -12.29 1.98 -10.57
N ASN A 175 -12.48 1.27 -11.68
CA ASN A 175 -11.93 1.63 -12.98
C ASN A 175 -12.89 2.55 -13.75
N GLN A 176 -12.36 3.63 -14.33
CA GLN A 176 -13.00 4.52 -15.31
C GLN A 176 -14.33 5.16 -14.86
N GLY A 177 -14.31 6.01 -13.83
CA GLY A 177 -15.47 6.79 -13.44
C GLY A 177 -15.82 6.67 -11.97
N LYS A 178 -17.10 6.67 -11.64
CA LYS A 178 -17.56 6.49 -10.27
C LYS A 178 -17.38 5.04 -9.83
N PRO A 179 -16.84 4.78 -8.61
CA PRO A 179 -16.74 3.43 -8.08
C PRO A 179 -18.11 2.81 -7.95
N CYS A 180 -18.25 1.54 -8.37
CA CYS A 180 -19.52 0.83 -8.30
C CYS A 180 -19.32 -0.64 -7.98
N TYR A 181 -20.34 -1.23 -7.32
CA TYR A 181 -20.45 -2.67 -7.18
C TYR A 181 -21.04 -3.27 -8.46
N ILE A 182 -20.42 -4.34 -8.95
CA ILE A 182 -20.93 -5.18 -10.03
C ILE A 182 -21.35 -6.49 -9.40
N LEU A 183 -22.68 -6.77 -9.45
CA LEU A 183 -23.27 -7.96 -8.89
C LEU A 183 -23.94 -8.76 -10.00
N GLU A 184 -23.58 -10.04 -10.12
CA GLU A 184 -24.25 -10.98 -11.02
C GLU A 184 -24.72 -12.16 -10.20
N PHE A 185 -25.97 -12.52 -10.33
CA PHE A 185 -26.57 -13.63 -9.61
C PHE A 185 -27.74 -14.23 -10.39
N TYR A 186 -28.13 -15.43 -10.02
CA TYR A 186 -29.26 -16.11 -10.66
C TYR A 186 -30.11 -16.87 -9.67
N THR A 187 -31.34 -17.10 -10.09
CA THR A 187 -32.31 -17.99 -9.49
C THR A 187 -32.59 -19.16 -10.44
N ASP A 188 -33.54 -20.03 -10.11
CA ASP A 188 -34.04 -21.07 -11.02
C ASP A 188 -34.75 -20.53 -12.29
N LYS A 189 -35.09 -19.23 -12.33
CA LYS A 189 -35.89 -18.60 -13.39
C LYS A 189 -35.13 -17.56 -14.20
N CYS A 190 -34.26 -16.80 -13.57
CA CYS A 190 -33.64 -15.63 -14.15
C CYS A 190 -32.19 -15.46 -13.74
N ALA A 191 -31.39 -14.86 -14.64
CA ALA A 191 -30.11 -14.25 -14.33
C ALA A 191 -30.25 -12.73 -14.22
N TYR A 192 -29.51 -12.14 -13.29
CA TYR A 192 -29.54 -10.71 -12.96
C TYR A 192 -28.14 -10.15 -12.99
N SER A 193 -28.00 -8.93 -13.51
CA SER A 193 -26.77 -8.15 -13.44
C SER A 193 -27.10 -6.74 -12.97
N TYR A 194 -26.40 -6.29 -11.92
CA TYR A 194 -26.55 -4.96 -11.33
C TYR A 194 -25.24 -4.21 -11.29
N LYS A 195 -25.33 -2.89 -11.51
CA LYS A 195 -24.28 -1.93 -11.17
C LYS A 195 -24.86 -0.94 -10.16
N ILE A 196 -24.23 -0.83 -8.99
CA ILE A 196 -24.69 0.01 -7.88
C ILE A 196 -23.57 0.98 -7.54
N ASP A 197 -23.87 2.29 -7.55
CA ASP A 197 -22.91 3.32 -7.12
C ASP A 197 -22.45 3.02 -5.70
N ALA A 198 -21.13 2.88 -5.51
CA ALA A 198 -20.57 2.45 -4.25
C ALA A 198 -20.66 3.50 -3.14
N VAL A 199 -20.96 4.76 -3.47
CA VAL A 199 -21.09 5.86 -2.50
C VAL A 199 -22.54 6.07 -2.12
N SER A 200 -23.43 6.20 -3.12
CA SER A 200 -24.85 6.55 -2.90
C SER A 200 -25.77 5.34 -2.74
N GLY A 201 -25.35 4.14 -3.15
CA GLY A 201 -26.24 2.98 -3.25
C GLY A 201 -27.24 3.04 -4.40
N GLU A 202 -27.13 4.02 -5.30
CA GLU A 202 -28.03 4.15 -6.45
C GLU A 202 -27.77 3.05 -7.49
N ILE A 203 -28.84 2.47 -8.02
CA ILE A 203 -28.74 1.51 -9.13
C ILE A 203 -28.46 2.28 -10.42
N ILE A 204 -27.20 2.19 -10.92
CA ILE A 204 -26.75 2.87 -12.14
C ILE A 204 -26.83 1.98 -13.39
N GLY A 205 -27.17 0.72 -13.22
CA GLY A 205 -27.41 -0.21 -14.32
C GLY A 205 -27.99 -1.52 -13.83
N LYS A 206 -28.93 -2.07 -14.60
CA LYS A 206 -29.50 -3.41 -14.34
C LYS A 206 -29.88 -4.12 -15.63
N LYS A 207 -29.76 -5.45 -15.60
CA LYS A 207 -30.20 -6.35 -16.67
C LYS A 207 -30.79 -7.60 -16.04
N THR A 208 -31.90 -8.10 -16.63
CA THR A 208 -32.53 -9.37 -16.24
C THR A 208 -32.70 -10.21 -17.47
N GLU A 209 -32.31 -11.48 -17.40
CA GLU A 209 -32.45 -12.46 -18.46
C GLU A 209 -33.25 -13.65 -17.95
N TRP A 210 -34.38 -13.95 -18.61
CA TRP A 210 -35.19 -15.10 -18.27
C TRP A 210 -34.66 -16.36 -18.92
N PHE A 211 -34.61 -17.45 -18.19
CA PHE A 211 -34.28 -18.74 -18.76
C PHE A 211 -35.49 -19.25 -19.54
N SER A 212 -35.32 -19.50 -20.84
CA SER A 212 -36.37 -20.16 -21.62
C SER A 212 -36.57 -21.56 -21.08
N ARG A 213 -37.84 -21.90 -20.70
CA ARG A 213 -38.22 -23.27 -20.41
C ARG A 213 -38.03 -24.06 -21.69
N GLN A 214 -37.10 -25.01 -21.71
CA GLN A 214 -37.17 -26.08 -22.67
C GLN A 214 -38.43 -26.88 -22.34
N GLU A 215 -39.50 -26.70 -23.09
CA GLU A 215 -40.59 -27.66 -23.14
C GLU A 215 -39.96 -28.99 -23.54
N SER A 216 -39.95 -29.95 -22.64
CA SER A 216 -39.66 -31.32 -22.99
C SER A 216 -40.71 -31.75 -24.01
N GLU A 217 -40.30 -31.86 -25.26
CA GLU A 217 -41.11 -32.57 -26.28
C GLU A 217 -41.42 -33.95 -25.72
N THR A 218 -42.68 -34.14 -25.34
CA THR A 218 -43.25 -35.44 -25.08
C THR A 218 -43.24 -36.20 -26.42
N VAL A 219 -42.35 -37.16 -26.49
CA VAL A 219 -42.32 -38.15 -27.56
C VAL A 219 -43.67 -38.83 -27.59
N PRO A 220 -44.44 -38.81 -28.71
CA PRO A 220 -45.67 -39.58 -28.78
C PRO A 220 -45.32 -41.05 -28.74
N ASP A 221 -45.92 -41.75 -27.78
CA ASP A 221 -45.89 -43.20 -27.65
C ASP A 221 -46.60 -43.85 -28.86
N THR A 222 -45.82 -44.38 -29.82
CA THR A 222 -46.26 -45.20 -30.90
C THR A 222 -46.12 -46.67 -30.51
N SER A 223 -46.94 -47.11 -29.57
CA SER A 223 -47.20 -48.52 -29.36
C SER A 223 -48.70 -48.78 -29.34
N GLN A 224 -49.21 -49.20 -30.48
CA GLN A 224 -50.38 -50.07 -30.71
C GLN A 224 -50.72 -49.93 -32.21
N ASN A 225 -50.79 -50.93 -33.01
CA ASN A 225 -51.48 -52.18 -32.85
C ASN A 225 -51.11 -53.16 -33.96
N SER A 226 -50.78 -54.31 -33.55
CA SER A 226 -50.84 -55.51 -34.38
C SER A 226 -52.30 -55.90 -34.66
N ASP A 227 -52.52 -56.41 -35.76
CA ASP A 227 -53.34 -57.57 -36.04
C ASP A 227 -54.39 -57.41 -37.14
N SER A 228 -54.26 -58.30 -37.96
CA SER A 228 -55.19 -59.24 -38.57
C SER A 228 -55.72 -59.02 -39.97
N LYS A 229 -55.44 -60.08 -40.68
CA LYS A 229 -56.28 -60.90 -41.59
C LYS A 229 -56.50 -60.41 -43.01
N GLN A 230 -55.85 -61.13 -43.84
CA GLN A 230 -56.34 -62.34 -44.52
C GLN A 230 -57.24 -62.10 -45.76
N ARG A 231 -56.82 -62.68 -46.80
CA ARG A 231 -57.54 -63.44 -47.88
C ARG A 231 -57.85 -62.73 -49.19
N ARG A 232 -57.21 -63.39 -50.17
CA ARG A 232 -57.84 -64.06 -51.34
C ARG A 232 -58.42 -63.15 -52.43
N THR A 233 -58.09 -63.40 -53.50
CA THR A 233 -58.23 -64.22 -54.75
C THR A 233 -58.38 -63.25 -55.89
N ASP A 234 -57.91 -63.43 -56.99
CA ASP A 234 -57.69 -64.39 -58.03
C ASP A 234 -56.49 -64.00 -58.85
#